data_433a5325fd646bfccff6800350069f76
#
_entry.id   433a5325fd646bfccff6800350069f76
#
_cell.length_a   1.000
_cell.length_b   1.000
_cell.length_c   1.000
_cell.angle_alpha   90.00
_cell.angle_beta   90.00
_cell.angle_gamma   90.00
#
_symmetry.space_group_name_H-M   'P 1'
#
loop_
_entity.id
_entity.type
_entity.pdbx_description
1 polymer ?
#
loop_
_entity_poly.entity_id
_entity_poly.type
_entity_poly.pdbx_seq_one_letter_code
_entity_poly.pdbx_strand_id
1 'polypeptide(L)'
;MQPIDLTHRFTQQMPLYPGDPPARLEQIAHIGEDEYNMYRLCCGMHVGTHVDAPLHMVAGGKFICDMPVTRFFGRGRLVDARGQSTIRPDLLQAARINAGDIVLILTGWYHRFGDDSYYTDFPDLSPDFARELVEIGVGSWVSTHRVRIVRLSWCTRSCCPPRC
;
A
#
# COMPACT_ATOMS: atom_id res chain seq x y z
N MET A 1 3.17 14.21 20.49
CA MET A 1 2.57 13.16 19.62
C MET A 1 3.58 12.03 19.55
N GLN A 2 3.18 10.81 19.82
CA GLN A 2 4.08 9.64 19.73
C GLN A 2 3.91 9.01 18.33
N PRO A 3 4.97 8.89 17.53
CA PRO A 3 4.90 8.20 16.24
C PRO A 3 4.65 6.70 16.45
N ILE A 4 3.90 6.09 15.52
CA ILE A 4 3.64 4.66 15.48
C ILE A 4 4.21 4.15 14.15
N ASP A 5 5.16 3.21 14.23
CA ASP A 5 5.69 2.55 13.06
C ASP A 5 4.74 1.44 12.62
N LEU A 6 4.24 1.53 11.38
CA LEU A 6 3.33 0.57 10.76
C LEU A 6 4.02 -0.27 9.68
N THR A 7 5.36 -0.22 9.60
CA THR A 7 6.12 -0.91 8.56
C THR A 7 6.60 -2.29 9.01
N HIS A 8 6.69 -3.23 8.08
CA HIS A 8 7.47 -4.44 8.28
C HIS A 8 8.95 -4.16 8.06
N ARG A 9 9.80 -4.76 8.91
CA ARG A 9 11.25 -4.64 8.74
C ARG A 9 11.66 -5.21 7.38
N PHE A 10 12.37 -4.41 6.58
CA PHE A 10 12.95 -4.87 5.32
C PHE A 10 14.10 -5.84 5.57
N THR A 11 14.03 -7.02 4.97
CA THR A 11 15.10 -8.03 4.97
C THR A 11 15.15 -8.73 3.62
N GLN A 12 16.31 -9.35 3.29
CA GLN A 12 16.44 -10.14 2.04
C GLN A 12 15.51 -11.38 2.02
N GLN A 13 15.15 -11.89 3.20
CA GLN A 13 14.32 -13.08 3.36
C GLN A 13 12.85 -12.76 3.59
N MET A 14 12.47 -11.49 3.47
CA MET A 14 11.06 -11.12 3.65
C MET A 14 10.18 -11.79 2.59
N PRO A 15 8.93 -12.12 2.93
CA PRO A 15 8.00 -12.73 2.00
C PRO A 15 7.79 -11.86 0.77
N LEU A 16 7.75 -12.50 -0.38
CA LEU A 16 7.51 -11.86 -1.69
C LEU A 16 6.24 -12.46 -2.31
N TYR A 17 5.64 -11.69 -3.21
CA TYR A 17 4.55 -12.23 -4.00
C TYR A 17 5.06 -13.39 -4.87
N PRO A 18 4.31 -14.50 -4.98
CA PRO A 18 4.73 -15.65 -5.79
C PRO A 18 5.05 -15.26 -7.23
N GLY A 19 6.29 -15.52 -7.66
CA GLY A 19 6.79 -15.16 -8.98
C GLY A 19 7.60 -13.87 -9.05
N ASP A 20 7.61 -13.05 -8.01
CA ASP A 20 8.44 -11.85 -7.98
C ASP A 20 9.93 -12.18 -7.72
N PRO A 21 10.86 -11.40 -8.30
CA PRO A 21 12.28 -11.61 -8.08
C PRO A 21 12.67 -11.30 -6.63
N PRO A 22 13.61 -12.07 -6.05
CA PRO A 22 14.04 -11.86 -4.66
C PRO A 22 14.76 -10.53 -4.48
N ALA A 23 14.53 -9.90 -3.33
CA ALA A 23 15.30 -8.76 -2.90
C ALA A 23 16.75 -9.17 -2.62
N ARG A 24 17.72 -8.37 -3.08
CA ARG A 24 19.15 -8.54 -2.82
C ARG A 24 19.69 -7.30 -2.15
N LEU A 25 20.27 -7.47 -0.98
CA LEU A 25 20.98 -6.44 -0.24
C LEU A 25 22.42 -6.89 -0.07
N GLU A 26 23.33 -6.18 -0.71
CA GLU A 26 24.76 -6.50 -0.76
C GLU A 26 25.54 -5.35 -0.16
N GLN A 27 26.43 -5.64 0.78
CA GLN A 27 27.41 -4.66 1.23
C GLN A 27 28.52 -4.56 0.19
N ILE A 28 28.74 -3.36 -0.36
CA ILE A 28 29.70 -3.10 -1.45
C ILE A 28 30.83 -2.17 -1.03
N ALA A 29 30.82 -1.63 0.20
CA ALA A 29 31.95 -0.96 0.83
C ALA A 29 31.94 -1.23 2.33
N HIS A 30 33.12 -1.28 2.93
CA HIS A 30 33.34 -1.65 4.33
C HIS A 30 34.15 -0.57 5.03
N ILE A 31 33.73 -0.13 6.21
CA ILE A 31 34.34 0.97 6.97
C ILE A 31 35.82 0.75 7.28
N GLY A 32 36.25 -0.51 7.43
CA GLY A 32 37.66 -0.84 7.69
C GLY A 32 38.61 -0.72 6.49
N GLU A 33 38.06 -0.70 5.26
CA GLU A 33 38.82 -0.68 4.01
C GLU A 33 38.54 0.60 3.21
N ASP A 34 37.25 1.04 3.21
CA ASP A 34 36.77 2.13 2.36
C ASP A 34 36.43 3.40 3.16
N GLU A 35 36.65 3.40 4.49
CA GLU A 35 36.30 4.47 5.43
C GLU A 35 34.79 4.73 5.61
N TYR A 36 33.92 3.95 4.93
CA TYR A 36 32.45 4.02 5.03
C TYR A 36 31.83 2.67 4.73
N ASN A 37 30.57 2.49 5.11
CA ASN A 37 29.78 1.35 4.71
C ASN A 37 28.80 1.76 3.60
N MET A 38 28.70 0.96 2.56
CA MET A 38 27.76 1.17 1.45
C MET A 38 27.02 -0.14 1.12
N TYR A 39 25.73 -0.03 0.88
CA TYR A 39 24.91 -1.17 0.48
C TYR A 39 24.25 -0.90 -0.86
N ARG A 40 24.19 -1.95 -1.69
CA ARG A 40 23.42 -1.98 -2.92
C ARG A 40 22.11 -2.73 -2.65
N LEU A 41 20.98 -2.13 -2.99
CA LEU A 41 19.66 -2.77 -2.96
C LEU A 41 19.18 -3.00 -4.40
N CYS A 42 18.80 -4.25 -4.72
CA CYS A 42 18.13 -4.62 -5.96
C CYS A 42 16.87 -5.39 -5.61
N CYS A 43 15.70 -4.86 -5.94
CA CYS A 43 14.40 -5.50 -5.68
C CYS A 43 13.32 -4.97 -6.63
N GLY A 44 12.21 -5.68 -6.70
CA GLY A 44 10.98 -5.13 -7.28
C GLY A 44 10.45 -3.96 -6.44
N MET A 45 9.59 -3.11 -7.02
CA MET A 45 9.01 -1.97 -6.31
C MET A 45 7.92 -2.37 -5.31
N HIS A 46 7.38 -3.59 -5.42
CA HIS A 46 6.30 -4.11 -4.57
C HIS A 46 6.83 -5.04 -3.48
N VAL A 47 7.94 -4.67 -2.84
CA VAL A 47 8.58 -5.44 -1.77
C VAL A 47 8.44 -4.70 -0.44
N GLY A 48 7.93 -5.41 0.58
CA GLY A 48 7.72 -4.85 1.92
C GLY A 48 6.61 -3.80 1.97
N THR A 49 6.72 -2.87 2.93
CA THR A 49 5.78 -1.75 3.04
C THR A 49 6.13 -0.68 2.03
N HIS A 50 5.25 -0.42 1.08
CA HIS A 50 5.48 0.49 -0.05
C HIS A 50 4.21 1.23 -0.46
N VAL A 51 4.35 2.14 -1.41
CA VAL A 51 3.25 2.90 -2.01
C VAL A 51 3.21 2.62 -3.50
N ASP A 52 2.01 2.28 -4.01
CA ASP A 52 1.79 2.08 -5.43
C ASP A 52 1.40 3.38 -6.13
N ALA A 53 2.04 3.63 -7.26
CA ALA A 53 1.63 4.69 -8.16
C ALA A 53 0.42 4.25 -9.01
N PRO A 54 -0.42 5.19 -9.50
CA PRO A 54 -1.46 4.86 -10.48
C PRO A 54 -0.95 4.08 -11.69
N LEU A 55 0.29 4.32 -12.11
CA LEU A 55 0.92 3.62 -13.24
C LEU A 55 1.01 2.10 -13.03
N HIS A 56 1.07 1.63 -11.77
CA HIS A 56 1.12 0.19 -11.47
C HIS A 56 -0.06 -0.57 -12.08
N MET A 57 -1.26 0.02 -12.07
CA MET A 57 -2.49 -0.64 -12.54
C MET A 57 -3.16 0.05 -13.73
N VAL A 58 -2.68 1.23 -14.12
CA VAL A 58 -3.33 2.09 -15.13
C VAL A 58 -2.34 2.41 -16.23
N ALA A 59 -2.63 1.99 -17.44
CA ALA A 59 -1.82 2.36 -18.61
C ALA A 59 -1.80 3.89 -18.79
N GLY A 60 -0.60 4.48 -18.81
CA GLY A 60 -0.40 5.93 -18.85
C GLY A 60 -0.74 6.64 -17.53
N GLY A 61 -0.88 5.90 -16.43
CA GLY A 61 -1.03 6.48 -15.09
C GLY A 61 0.18 7.30 -14.65
N LYS A 62 0.00 8.08 -13.58
CA LYS A 62 1.07 8.92 -13.02
C LYS A 62 2.08 8.08 -12.25
N PHE A 63 3.34 8.52 -12.26
CA PHE A 63 4.36 8.07 -11.29
C PHE A 63 4.11 8.70 -9.91
N ILE A 64 4.74 8.18 -8.87
CA ILE A 64 4.70 8.77 -7.52
C ILE A 64 5.27 10.19 -7.53
N CYS A 65 6.35 10.44 -8.27
CA CYS A 65 6.98 11.76 -8.38
C CYS A 65 6.09 12.83 -9.06
N ASP A 66 5.06 12.41 -9.80
CA ASP A 66 4.09 13.32 -10.43
C ASP A 66 2.94 13.69 -9.49
N MET A 67 2.92 13.12 -8.29
CA MET A 67 1.87 13.36 -7.31
C MET A 67 2.31 14.41 -6.29
N PRO A 68 1.41 15.33 -5.89
CA PRO A 68 1.77 16.29 -4.86
C PRO A 68 2.03 15.58 -3.53
N VAL A 69 3.11 15.96 -2.85
CA VAL A 69 3.51 15.37 -1.57
C VAL A 69 2.42 15.42 -0.50
N THR A 70 1.54 16.42 -0.58
CA THR A 70 0.38 16.60 0.32
C THR A 70 -0.59 15.42 0.29
N ARG A 71 -0.58 14.57 -0.74
CA ARG A 71 -1.38 13.34 -0.76
C ARG A 71 -0.92 12.27 0.23
N PHE A 72 0.33 12.36 0.67
CA PHE A 72 0.94 11.38 1.58
C PHE A 72 0.92 11.83 3.05
N PHE A 73 0.32 13.00 3.32
CA PHE A 73 0.15 13.56 4.65
C PHE A 73 -1.31 13.93 4.87
N GLY A 74 -1.87 13.53 6.00
CA GLY A 74 -3.26 13.83 6.30
C GLY A 74 -3.70 13.22 7.63
N ARG A 75 -4.97 13.43 7.93
CA ARG A 75 -5.58 12.80 9.10
C ARG A 75 -5.87 11.33 8.79
N GLY A 76 -5.32 10.42 9.60
CA GLY A 76 -5.61 9.00 9.51
C GLY A 76 -7.00 8.66 10.03
N ARG A 77 -7.73 7.82 9.31
CA ARG A 77 -9.00 7.22 9.71
C ARG A 77 -8.90 5.71 9.65
N LEU A 78 -9.17 5.07 10.78
CA LEU A 78 -9.11 3.61 10.89
C LEU A 78 -10.46 3.00 10.50
N VAL A 79 -10.43 2.06 9.57
CA VAL A 79 -11.53 1.16 9.21
C VAL A 79 -11.18 -0.22 9.72
N ASP A 80 -11.92 -0.71 10.71
CA ASP A 80 -11.71 -2.05 11.26
C ASP A 80 -12.42 -3.09 10.37
N ALA A 81 -11.62 -3.83 9.61
CA ALA A 81 -12.05 -4.89 8.71
C ALA A 81 -11.60 -6.28 9.16
N ARG A 82 -11.24 -6.43 10.45
CA ARG A 82 -10.82 -7.73 10.99
C ARG A 82 -11.95 -8.75 10.90
N GLY A 83 -11.59 -9.97 10.50
CA GLY A 83 -12.55 -11.07 10.34
C GLY A 83 -13.42 -11.00 9.09
N GLN A 84 -13.26 -9.98 8.25
CA GLN A 84 -13.98 -9.87 6.98
C GLN A 84 -13.27 -10.66 5.89
N SER A 85 -14.00 -11.42 5.10
CA SER A 85 -13.50 -12.02 3.84
C SER A 85 -13.61 -11.03 2.67
N THR A 86 -14.55 -10.08 2.76
CA THR A 86 -14.76 -9.02 1.79
C THR A 86 -15.00 -7.71 2.51
N ILE A 87 -14.22 -6.69 2.18
CA ILE A 87 -14.31 -5.35 2.78
C ILE A 87 -15.37 -4.55 2.01
N ARG A 88 -16.44 -4.15 2.69
CA ARG A 88 -17.63 -3.52 2.11
C ARG A 88 -17.82 -2.08 2.60
N PRO A 89 -18.63 -1.27 1.88
CA PRO A 89 -18.86 0.15 2.19
C PRO A 89 -19.42 0.44 3.58
N ASP A 90 -20.21 -0.45 4.15
CA ASP A 90 -20.81 -0.30 5.48
C ASP A 90 -19.77 -0.04 6.58
N LEU A 91 -18.54 -0.54 6.40
CA LEU A 91 -17.42 -0.29 7.31
C LEU A 91 -16.93 1.17 7.31
N LEU A 92 -17.20 1.94 6.26
CA LEU A 92 -16.78 3.34 6.15
C LEU A 92 -17.60 4.26 7.06
N GLN A 93 -18.85 3.93 7.34
CA GLN A 93 -19.78 4.76 8.12
C GLN A 93 -19.26 5.02 9.54
N ALA A 94 -18.73 3.97 10.20
CA ALA A 94 -18.21 4.09 11.56
C ALA A 94 -16.92 4.95 11.64
N ALA A 95 -16.15 5.01 10.57
CA ALA A 95 -14.86 5.70 10.52
C ALA A 95 -14.98 7.21 10.31
N ARG A 96 -16.16 7.75 9.93
CA ARG A 96 -16.41 9.19 9.70
C ARG A 96 -15.36 9.83 8.80
N ILE A 97 -15.15 9.25 7.62
CA ILE A 97 -14.14 9.66 6.65
C ILE A 97 -14.57 10.95 5.96
N ASN A 98 -13.63 11.85 5.70
CA ASN A 98 -13.83 13.07 4.93
C ASN A 98 -12.86 13.14 3.75
N ALA A 99 -13.13 14.02 2.81
CA ALA A 99 -12.24 14.32 1.71
C ALA A 99 -10.83 14.68 2.23
N GLY A 100 -9.80 14.14 1.60
CA GLY A 100 -8.40 14.34 1.97
C GLY A 100 -7.90 13.50 3.14
N ASP A 101 -8.76 12.76 3.87
CA ASP A 101 -8.29 11.84 4.91
C ASP A 101 -7.48 10.69 4.30
N ILE A 102 -6.59 10.09 5.11
CA ILE A 102 -5.88 8.85 4.78
C ILE A 102 -6.60 7.70 5.47
N VAL A 103 -7.11 6.75 4.69
CA VAL A 103 -7.88 5.62 5.21
C VAL A 103 -6.94 4.46 5.52
N LEU A 104 -6.93 4.01 6.77
CA LEU A 104 -6.16 2.87 7.25
C LEU A 104 -7.10 1.67 7.40
N ILE A 105 -6.95 0.64 6.57
CA ILE A 105 -7.79 -0.56 6.59
C ILE A 105 -7.10 -1.63 7.43
N LEU A 106 -7.59 -1.86 8.64
CA LEU A 106 -7.06 -2.85 9.57
C LEU A 106 -7.74 -4.20 9.35
N THR A 107 -7.08 -5.11 8.67
CA THR A 107 -7.60 -6.46 8.43
C THR A 107 -7.13 -7.48 9.46
N GLY A 108 -6.07 -7.17 10.21
CA GLY A 108 -5.38 -8.15 11.07
C GLY A 108 -4.51 -9.13 10.30
N TRP A 109 -4.47 -9.05 8.97
CA TRP A 109 -3.75 -10.00 8.12
C TRP A 109 -2.22 -9.94 8.27
N TYR A 110 -1.70 -8.83 8.76
CA TYR A 110 -0.27 -8.65 9.04
C TYR A 110 0.31 -9.71 10.01
N HIS A 111 -0.55 -10.33 10.84
CA HIS A 111 -0.12 -11.44 11.70
C HIS A 111 0.29 -12.70 10.92
N ARG A 112 -0.12 -12.82 9.66
CA ARG A 112 0.23 -13.93 8.77
C ARG A 112 1.42 -13.62 7.86
N PHE A 113 2.05 -12.46 8.05
CA PHE A 113 3.23 -12.09 7.26
C PHE A 113 4.35 -13.12 7.44
N GLY A 114 4.71 -13.81 6.37
CA GLY A 114 5.65 -14.93 6.38
C GLY A 114 5.01 -16.32 6.26
N ASP A 115 3.69 -16.43 6.40
CA ASP A 115 2.96 -17.68 6.15
C ASP A 115 2.68 -17.85 4.65
N ASP A 116 2.62 -19.10 4.17
CA ASP A 116 2.30 -19.40 2.77
C ASP A 116 0.93 -18.87 2.35
N SER A 117 -0.04 -18.83 3.27
CA SER A 117 -1.38 -18.32 3.05
C SER A 117 -1.46 -16.79 2.93
N TYR A 118 -0.40 -16.05 3.25
CA TYR A 118 -0.41 -14.59 3.25
C TYR A 118 -0.82 -14.00 1.90
N TYR A 119 -0.41 -14.62 0.80
CA TYR A 119 -0.67 -14.16 -0.56
C TYR A 119 -1.88 -14.82 -1.25
N THR A 120 -2.57 -15.77 -0.59
CA THR A 120 -3.66 -16.54 -1.20
C THR A 120 -5.02 -16.22 -0.61
N ASP A 121 -5.14 -16.12 0.71
CA ASP A 121 -6.41 -16.14 1.44
C ASP A 121 -6.78 -14.78 2.06
N PHE A 122 -6.12 -13.70 1.62
CA PHE A 122 -6.36 -12.35 2.16
C PHE A 122 -7.75 -11.80 1.76
N PRO A 123 -8.31 -10.88 2.58
CA PRO A 123 -9.61 -10.27 2.30
C PRO A 123 -9.61 -9.50 0.97
N ASP A 124 -10.68 -9.63 0.20
CA ASP A 124 -10.89 -8.85 -1.02
C ASP A 124 -11.50 -7.49 -0.71
N LEU A 125 -11.14 -6.47 -1.48
CA LEU A 125 -11.81 -5.18 -1.45
C LEU A 125 -12.98 -5.19 -2.44
N SER A 126 -14.21 -4.93 -1.96
CA SER A 126 -15.35 -4.86 -2.87
C SER A 126 -15.24 -3.66 -3.82
N PRO A 127 -15.71 -3.79 -5.07
CA PRO A 127 -15.74 -2.67 -6.01
C PRO A 127 -16.48 -1.44 -5.48
N ASP A 128 -17.55 -1.66 -4.72
CA ASP A 128 -18.36 -0.58 -4.16
C ASP A 128 -17.62 0.18 -3.06
N PHE A 129 -16.84 -0.52 -2.21
CA PHE A 129 -15.98 0.12 -1.22
C PHE A 129 -14.94 1.04 -1.89
N ALA A 130 -14.28 0.55 -2.94
CA ALA A 130 -13.29 1.35 -3.67
C ALA A 130 -13.94 2.56 -4.35
N ARG A 131 -15.16 2.40 -4.90
CA ARG A 131 -15.92 3.50 -5.50
C ARG A 131 -16.27 4.55 -4.48
N GLU A 132 -16.76 4.17 -3.30
CA GLU A 132 -17.10 5.10 -2.23
C GLU A 132 -15.88 5.88 -1.73
N LEU A 133 -14.71 5.26 -1.60
CA LEU A 133 -13.47 5.98 -1.27
C LEU A 133 -13.14 7.07 -2.31
N VAL A 134 -13.37 6.79 -3.59
CA VAL A 134 -13.16 7.76 -4.68
C VAL A 134 -14.19 8.88 -4.60
N GLU A 135 -15.47 8.58 -4.37
CA GLU A 135 -16.57 9.54 -4.25
C GLU A 135 -16.39 10.48 -3.05
N ILE A 136 -15.92 9.95 -1.91
CA ILE A 136 -15.54 10.75 -0.74
C ILE A 136 -14.35 11.67 -1.07
N GLY A 137 -13.47 11.27 -1.98
CA GLY A 137 -12.27 12.03 -2.33
C GLY A 137 -11.16 11.90 -1.30
N VAL A 138 -10.91 10.69 -0.78
CA VAL A 138 -9.81 10.42 0.15
C VAL A 138 -8.45 10.75 -0.46
N GLY A 139 -7.50 11.19 0.36
CA GLY A 139 -6.14 11.52 -0.07
C GLY A 139 -5.37 10.28 -0.53
N SER A 140 -5.41 9.25 0.29
CA SER A 140 -4.85 7.93 0.02
C SER A 140 -5.52 6.89 0.91
N TRP A 141 -5.23 5.62 0.66
CA TRP A 141 -5.60 4.55 1.57
C TRP A 141 -4.44 3.56 1.73
N VAL A 142 -4.39 2.91 2.89
CA VAL A 142 -3.35 1.96 3.30
C VAL A 142 -4.04 0.71 3.82
N SER A 143 -3.55 -0.45 3.44
CA SER A 143 -4.02 -1.72 3.99
C SER A 143 -2.90 -2.46 4.71
N THR A 144 -3.25 -3.22 5.74
CA THR A 144 -2.33 -4.09 6.47
C THR A 144 -2.07 -5.43 5.78
N HIS A 145 -2.42 -5.55 4.51
CA HIS A 145 -2.15 -6.71 3.65
C HIS A 145 -2.15 -6.27 2.19
N ARG A 146 -1.74 -7.18 1.29
CA ARG A 146 -1.96 -7.00 -0.15
C ARG A 146 -3.46 -6.87 -0.44
N VAL A 147 -3.84 -5.93 -1.29
CA VAL A 147 -5.24 -5.77 -1.71
C VAL A 147 -5.41 -6.27 -3.13
N ARG A 148 -6.34 -7.21 -3.33
CA ARG A 148 -6.87 -7.51 -4.64
C ARG A 148 -8.03 -6.56 -4.91
N ILE A 149 -7.82 -5.59 -5.78
CA ILE A 149 -8.93 -4.82 -6.34
C ILE A 149 -9.47 -5.68 -7.47
N VAL A 150 -10.64 -6.28 -7.27
CA VAL A 150 -11.37 -6.94 -8.35
C VAL A 150 -11.61 -5.89 -9.41
N ARG A 151 -11.01 -6.08 -10.60
CA ARG A 151 -10.97 -5.18 -11.76
C ARG A 151 -12.05 -4.08 -11.73
N LEU A 152 -11.68 -2.90 -11.29
CA LEU A 152 -12.46 -1.69 -11.53
C LEU A 152 -11.93 -1.06 -12.82
N SER A 153 -12.60 -1.33 -13.93
CA SER A 153 -12.39 -0.57 -15.17
C SER A 153 -12.70 0.93 -15.01
N TRP A 154 -13.16 1.34 -13.83
CA TRP A 154 -13.61 2.69 -13.49
C TRP A 154 -12.66 3.49 -12.60
N CYS A 155 -11.79 2.86 -11.83
CA CYS A 155 -10.85 3.60 -10.97
C CYS A 155 -9.81 4.41 -11.79
N THR A 156 -9.76 4.15 -13.11
CA THR A 156 -8.78 4.72 -14.02
C THR A 156 -9.11 6.13 -14.51
N ARG A 157 -10.36 6.60 -14.41
CA ARG A 157 -10.76 7.89 -15.00
C ARG A 157 -11.00 9.03 -14.02
N SER A 158 -11.34 8.78 -12.77
CA SER A 158 -11.73 9.83 -11.84
C SER A 158 -10.68 10.24 -10.81
N CYS A 159 -9.57 9.50 -10.64
CA CYS A 159 -8.49 9.91 -9.75
C CYS A 159 -7.49 10.88 -10.37
N CYS A 160 -7.62 11.20 -11.66
CA CYS A 160 -6.84 12.25 -12.31
C CYS A 160 -7.77 13.40 -12.64
N PRO A 161 -7.58 14.62 -12.08
CA PRO A 161 -8.23 15.80 -12.61
C PRO A 161 -7.82 15.98 -14.08
N PRO A 162 -8.70 16.58 -14.94
CA PRO A 162 -8.34 16.85 -16.31
C PRO A 162 -7.05 17.69 -16.34
N ARG A 163 -6.21 17.43 -17.32
CA ARG A 163 -4.99 18.22 -17.54
C ARG A 163 -5.40 19.69 -17.73
N CYS A 164 -4.82 20.57 -16.92
CA CYS A 164 -4.73 21.99 -17.28
C CYS A 164 -3.71 22.17 -18.38
#